data_a4b86cd044ec8b6faa2a8e78f83ff266
#
_entry.id   a4b86cd044ec8b6faa2a8e78f83ff266
#
_cell.length_a   1.000
_cell.length_b   1.000
_cell.length_c   1.000
_cell.angle_alpha   90.00
_cell.angle_beta   90.00
_cell.angle_gamma   90.00
#
_symmetry.space_group_name_H-M   'P 1'
#
loop_
_entity.id
_entity.type
_entity.pdbx_description
1 polymer ?
#
loop_
_entity_poly.entity_id
_entity_poly.type
_entity_poly.pdbx_seq_one_letter_code
_entity_poly.pdbx_strand_id
1 'polypeptide(L)'
;MNSQSKYTLHPIHIDPEKDFLMEFDECYGGKRTHSKYFIEPYGPYQHNEMLDTVYIDPDHLFRYHEHEIGVETFLVDGGSVLVEICGKKAVATKGDIVHLPPFVPHQLTWLEPGTIWRELFQETHMSEDCLAGLRFKEYNKGEFDMSRDGQSPNSQYYTYTPVTAEVPKEEIYHIRPYNSGLVTYKFPGCELRLKVGRWETKGHKEIWQLCVDPGFELSWSAHNPFYGLFVVQEGSVEVRIDGMDKFVAKERDILHIPSNLSGEIVAPEGAVLFDYNCEGFGLRAVEELYSLYTADPKAAADEAEAILRKHHCYLRGRLLK
;
A
#
# COMPACT_ATOMS: atom_id res chain seq x y z
N MET A 1 11.85 30.90 -21.35
CA MET A 1 10.92 30.53 -20.29
C MET A 1 11.05 29.03 -20.13
N ASN A 2 11.72 28.58 -19.05
CA ASN A 2 11.87 27.17 -18.75
C ASN A 2 10.50 26.63 -18.35
N SER A 3 9.96 25.74 -19.16
CA SER A 3 8.84 24.89 -18.73
C SER A 3 9.39 23.93 -17.67
N GLN A 4 9.37 24.34 -16.40
CA GLN A 4 9.51 23.40 -15.31
C GLN A 4 8.42 22.34 -15.50
N SER A 5 8.86 21.09 -15.56
CA SER A 5 7.97 19.94 -15.64
C SER A 5 6.89 20.07 -14.58
N LYS A 6 5.64 19.89 -14.98
CA LYS A 6 4.45 20.03 -14.16
C LYS A 6 4.33 18.91 -13.10
N TYR A 7 5.31 18.03 -13.03
CA TYR A 7 5.33 16.85 -12.18
C TYR A 7 6.45 17.00 -11.14
N THR A 8 6.05 16.87 -9.88
CA THR A 8 6.99 16.78 -8.77
C THR A 8 7.72 15.44 -8.86
N LEU A 9 9.04 15.43 -8.88
CA LEU A 9 9.81 14.20 -8.73
C LEU A 9 9.78 13.82 -7.25
N HIS A 10 9.18 12.68 -6.96
CA HIS A 10 9.20 12.16 -5.59
C HIS A 10 10.62 11.70 -5.23
N PRO A 11 11.07 11.91 -3.98
CA PRO A 11 12.33 11.36 -3.52
C PRO A 11 12.29 9.83 -3.53
N ILE A 12 13.46 9.22 -3.71
CA ILE A 12 13.59 7.75 -3.68
C ILE A 12 13.37 7.19 -2.28
N HIS A 13 13.86 7.90 -1.27
CA HIS A 13 13.66 7.58 0.14
C HIS A 13 12.76 8.65 0.77
N ILE A 14 11.68 8.23 1.37
CA ILE A 14 10.70 9.09 2.04
C ILE A 14 10.64 8.66 3.51
N ASP A 15 11.10 9.51 4.40
CA ASP A 15 10.89 9.39 5.85
C ASP A 15 9.52 10.02 6.18
N PRO A 16 8.50 9.25 6.60
CA PRO A 16 7.14 9.77 6.81
C PRO A 16 7.04 10.86 7.86
N GLU A 17 8.05 10.99 8.73
CA GLU A 17 8.08 12.05 9.75
C GLU A 17 8.58 13.39 9.21
N LYS A 18 9.27 13.40 8.05
CA LYS A 18 9.96 14.59 7.53
C LYS A 18 9.64 14.94 6.10
N ASP A 19 9.38 13.90 5.28
CA ASP A 19 9.28 14.03 3.84
C ASP A 19 7.83 13.82 3.40
N PHE A 20 7.09 14.87 3.23
CA PHE A 20 5.73 14.85 2.72
C PHE A 20 5.50 15.98 1.71
N LEU A 21 4.61 15.76 0.78
CA LEU A 21 4.24 16.76 -0.22
C LEU A 21 3.31 17.82 0.38
N MET A 22 2.43 17.37 1.26
CA MET A 22 1.40 18.17 1.88
C MET A 22 0.97 17.52 3.20
N GLU A 23 0.63 18.33 4.19
CA GLU A 23 -0.03 17.88 5.41
C GLU A 23 -1.26 18.75 5.69
N PHE A 24 -2.24 18.15 6.35
CA PHE A 24 -3.48 18.87 6.70
C PHE A 24 -4.20 18.21 7.86
N ASP A 25 -4.94 19.01 8.60
CA ASP A 25 -5.84 18.54 9.65
C ASP A 25 -7.28 18.53 9.14
N GLU A 26 -8.01 17.52 9.53
CA GLU A 26 -9.44 17.38 9.25
C GLU A 26 -10.21 17.15 10.54
N CYS A 27 -11.49 17.50 10.49
CA CYS A 27 -12.43 17.20 11.56
C CYS A 27 -13.62 16.49 10.95
N TYR A 28 -13.81 15.23 11.32
CA TYR A 28 -14.91 14.43 10.83
C TYR A 28 -15.85 14.06 12.00
N GLY A 29 -17.09 14.55 11.96
CA GLY A 29 -18.05 14.33 13.04
C GLY A 29 -17.58 14.83 14.42
N GLY A 30 -16.77 15.89 14.46
CA GLY A 30 -16.17 16.41 15.69
C GLY A 30 -14.89 15.70 16.15
N LYS A 31 -14.41 14.71 15.40
CA LYS A 31 -13.18 13.96 15.66
C LYS A 31 -12.08 14.40 14.72
N ARG A 32 -10.87 14.54 15.24
CA ARG A 32 -9.73 15.12 14.53
C ARG A 32 -8.85 14.04 13.91
N THR A 33 -8.35 14.34 12.72
CA THR A 33 -7.31 13.57 12.06
C THR A 33 -6.20 14.49 11.58
N HIS A 34 -5.01 13.94 11.37
CA HIS A 34 -3.89 14.58 10.74
C HIS A 34 -3.39 13.71 9.59
N SER A 35 -3.35 14.26 8.40
CA SER A 35 -2.99 13.50 7.19
C SER A 35 -1.73 14.06 6.55
N LYS A 36 -0.92 13.16 5.98
CA LYS A 36 0.30 13.47 5.24
C LYS A 36 0.30 12.75 3.90
N TYR A 37 0.40 13.51 2.83
CA TYR A 37 0.54 12.99 1.47
C TYR A 37 1.99 12.78 1.10
N PHE A 38 2.34 11.60 0.62
CA PHE A 38 3.68 11.23 0.18
C PHE A 38 3.78 11.10 -1.34
N ILE A 39 2.79 10.50 -1.96
CA ILE A 39 2.75 10.24 -3.40
C ILE A 39 1.40 10.68 -3.95
N GLU A 40 1.44 11.58 -4.93
CA GLU A 40 0.24 12.08 -5.60
C GLU A 40 -0.19 11.12 -6.72
N PRO A 41 -1.51 10.97 -6.96
CA PRO A 41 -2.05 10.10 -8.00
C PRO A 41 -1.87 10.62 -9.42
N TYR A 42 -1.21 11.75 -9.61
CA TYR A 42 -1.10 12.46 -10.88
C TYR A 42 0.20 12.22 -11.63
N GLY A 43 0.15 12.34 -12.94
CA GLY A 43 1.32 12.24 -13.82
C GLY A 43 1.71 10.80 -14.13
N PRO A 44 3.00 10.46 -14.15
CA PRO A 44 3.47 9.12 -14.49
C PRO A 44 3.11 8.06 -13.44
N TYR A 45 2.64 8.49 -12.27
CA TYR A 45 2.25 7.64 -11.14
C TYR A 45 0.74 7.43 -11.05
N GLN A 46 0.03 7.62 -12.14
CA GLN A 46 -1.41 7.33 -12.21
C GLN A 46 -1.71 5.97 -11.58
N HIS A 47 -2.72 5.92 -10.73
CA HIS A 47 -3.13 4.75 -9.96
C HIS A 47 -2.25 4.40 -8.74
N ASN A 48 -1.32 5.26 -8.36
CA ASN A 48 -0.57 5.12 -7.12
C ASN A 48 -0.62 6.41 -6.33
N GLU A 49 -1.18 6.29 -5.18
CA GLU A 49 -1.29 7.33 -4.18
C GLU A 49 -0.82 6.74 -2.86
N MET A 50 -0.20 7.54 -2.04
CA MET A 50 0.13 7.14 -0.68
C MET A 50 -0.10 8.29 0.27
N LEU A 51 -0.93 8.04 1.25
CA LEU A 51 -1.38 8.99 2.27
C LEU A 51 -1.38 8.29 3.62
N ASP A 52 -0.77 8.89 4.63
CA ASP A 52 -0.97 8.48 6.02
C ASP A 52 -1.99 9.40 6.69
N THR A 53 -2.97 8.79 7.34
CA THR A 53 -3.89 9.49 8.25
C THR A 53 -3.66 9.02 9.68
N VAL A 54 -3.36 9.95 10.56
CA VAL A 54 -3.25 9.72 12.01
C VAL A 54 -4.55 10.16 12.67
N TYR A 55 -5.24 9.23 13.32
CA TYR A 55 -6.47 9.49 14.05
C TYR A 55 -6.15 9.99 15.46
N ILE A 56 -6.41 11.26 15.71
CA ILE A 56 -6.03 11.93 16.97
C ILE A 56 -7.02 11.61 18.09
N ASP A 57 -8.29 11.60 17.77
CA ASP A 57 -9.35 11.30 18.74
C ASP A 57 -9.80 9.84 18.61
N PRO A 58 -10.00 9.13 19.75
CA PRO A 58 -10.51 7.74 19.71
C PRO A 58 -11.97 7.71 19.26
N ASP A 59 -12.43 6.50 18.94
CA ASP A 59 -13.81 6.26 18.47
C ASP A 59 -14.19 7.12 17.26
N HIS A 60 -13.20 7.45 16.42
CA HIS A 60 -13.45 8.10 15.16
C HIS A 60 -14.17 7.12 14.24
N LEU A 61 -15.28 7.53 13.67
CA LEU A 61 -16.18 6.69 12.91
C LEU A 61 -16.38 7.24 11.52
N PHE A 62 -16.02 6.45 10.50
CA PHE A 62 -16.58 6.64 9.15
C PHE A 62 -17.92 5.94 9.06
N ARG A 63 -18.94 6.67 8.61
CA ARG A 63 -20.29 6.12 8.45
C ARG A 63 -20.30 4.95 7.47
N TYR A 64 -21.29 4.09 7.60
CA TYR A 64 -21.53 3.01 6.66
C TYR A 64 -21.74 3.56 5.26
N HIS A 65 -20.91 3.18 4.32
CA HIS A 65 -20.86 3.69 2.95
C HIS A 65 -20.23 2.67 2.01
N GLU A 66 -20.32 2.95 0.71
CA GLU A 66 -19.62 2.23 -0.35
C GLU A 66 -19.10 3.20 -1.41
N HIS A 67 -18.14 2.74 -2.20
CA HIS A 67 -17.60 3.46 -3.35
C HIS A 67 -18.05 2.80 -4.65
N GLU A 68 -18.48 3.60 -5.63
CA GLU A 68 -18.96 3.07 -6.91
C GLU A 68 -17.81 2.75 -7.88
N ILE A 69 -16.71 3.47 -7.78
CA ILE A 69 -15.62 3.40 -8.77
C ILE A 69 -14.31 2.99 -8.11
N GLY A 70 -14.05 3.47 -6.91
CA GLY A 70 -12.75 3.34 -6.26
C GLY A 70 -12.50 1.98 -5.63
N VAL A 71 -11.27 1.49 -5.75
CA VAL A 71 -10.74 0.42 -4.91
C VAL A 71 -9.97 1.08 -3.78
N GLU A 72 -10.35 0.81 -2.56
CA GLU A 72 -9.60 1.26 -1.39
C GLU A 72 -8.75 0.13 -0.83
N THR A 73 -7.50 0.43 -0.55
CA THR A 73 -6.60 -0.51 0.10
C THR A 73 -5.82 0.21 1.16
N PHE A 74 -5.87 -0.33 2.36
CA PHE A 74 -5.26 0.29 3.53
C PHE A 74 -4.33 -0.67 4.25
N LEU A 75 -3.22 -0.16 4.70
CA LEU A 75 -2.36 -0.79 5.69
C LEU A 75 -2.63 -0.14 7.05
N VAL A 76 -2.97 -0.93 8.05
CA VAL A 76 -2.95 -0.47 9.45
C VAL A 76 -1.50 -0.39 9.88
N ASP A 77 -0.91 0.81 9.89
CA ASP A 77 0.52 1.01 10.19
C ASP A 77 0.79 1.27 11.69
N GLY A 78 -0.27 1.38 12.48
CA GLY A 78 -0.23 1.48 13.93
C GLY A 78 -1.61 1.54 14.54
N GLY A 79 -1.78 1.07 15.78
CA GLY A 79 -3.06 1.05 16.47
C GLY A 79 -4.02 -0.02 15.95
N SER A 80 -5.33 0.26 16.06
CA SER A 80 -6.40 -0.70 15.73
C SER A 80 -7.64 -0.04 15.13
N VAL A 81 -8.30 -0.77 14.23
CA VAL A 81 -9.51 -0.34 13.51
C VAL A 81 -10.56 -1.44 13.56
N LEU A 82 -11.76 -1.11 14.02
CA LEU A 82 -12.92 -1.99 13.88
C LEU A 82 -13.44 -1.87 12.45
N VAL A 83 -13.46 -2.98 11.74
CA VAL A 83 -13.96 -3.09 10.36
C VAL A 83 -15.30 -3.81 10.39
N GLU A 84 -16.34 -3.17 9.88
CA GLU A 84 -17.69 -3.73 9.76
C GLU A 84 -18.06 -3.84 8.29
N ILE A 85 -18.23 -5.05 7.80
CA ILE A 85 -18.41 -5.34 6.37
C ILE A 85 -19.17 -6.65 6.16
N CYS A 86 -20.10 -6.65 5.20
CA CYS A 86 -20.86 -7.85 4.83
C CYS A 86 -21.54 -8.55 6.02
N GLY A 87 -22.08 -7.79 6.99
CA GLY A 87 -22.76 -8.32 8.18
C GLY A 87 -21.83 -8.91 9.25
N LYS A 88 -20.53 -8.74 9.10
CA LYS A 88 -19.48 -9.19 10.05
C LYS A 88 -18.69 -8.00 10.55
N LYS A 89 -18.08 -8.15 11.72
CA LYS A 89 -17.11 -7.18 12.25
C LYS A 89 -15.92 -7.88 12.89
N ALA A 90 -14.75 -7.27 12.74
CA ALA A 90 -13.53 -7.68 13.42
C ALA A 90 -12.57 -6.51 13.56
N VAL A 91 -11.58 -6.64 14.44
CA VAL A 91 -10.54 -5.64 14.65
C VAL A 91 -9.33 -5.96 13.76
N ALA A 92 -9.01 -5.04 12.85
CA ALA A 92 -7.74 -5.03 12.14
C ALA A 92 -6.69 -4.30 12.99
N THR A 93 -5.46 -4.79 12.97
CA THR A 93 -4.35 -4.32 13.81
C THR A 93 -3.11 -4.06 12.95
N LYS A 94 -2.05 -3.48 13.53
CA LYS A 94 -0.81 -3.18 12.84
C LYS A 94 -0.34 -4.33 11.94
N GLY A 95 -0.07 -4.00 10.67
CA GLY A 95 0.36 -4.92 9.62
C GLY A 95 -0.76 -5.60 8.85
N ASP A 96 -2.00 -5.51 9.31
CA ASP A 96 -3.15 -6.00 8.54
C ASP A 96 -3.44 -5.06 7.37
N ILE A 97 -3.85 -5.65 6.25
CA ILE A 97 -4.39 -4.89 5.12
C ILE A 97 -5.90 -5.04 5.08
N VAL A 98 -6.59 -3.93 4.88
CA VAL A 98 -8.03 -3.89 4.58
C VAL A 98 -8.19 -3.50 3.12
N HIS A 99 -8.83 -4.37 2.34
CA HIS A 99 -9.02 -4.18 0.90
C HIS A 99 -10.50 -4.14 0.56
N LEU A 100 -10.95 -3.02 0.01
CA LEU A 100 -12.35 -2.69 -0.24
C LEU A 100 -12.57 -2.46 -1.74
N PRO A 101 -13.04 -3.47 -2.48
CA PRO A 101 -13.43 -3.28 -3.88
C PRO A 101 -14.67 -2.37 -4.01
N PRO A 102 -14.95 -1.84 -5.21
CA PRO A 102 -16.17 -1.09 -5.47
C PRO A 102 -17.44 -1.87 -5.07
N PHE A 103 -18.47 -1.15 -4.67
CA PHE A 103 -19.77 -1.68 -4.26
C PHE A 103 -19.75 -2.61 -3.05
N VAL A 104 -18.75 -2.46 -2.20
CA VAL A 104 -18.66 -3.20 -0.93
C VAL A 104 -18.99 -2.25 0.21
N PRO A 105 -20.22 -2.30 0.77
CA PRO A 105 -20.60 -1.45 1.88
C PRO A 105 -19.81 -1.78 3.14
N HIS A 106 -19.25 -0.78 3.77
CA HIS A 106 -18.40 -0.92 4.95
C HIS A 106 -18.51 0.27 5.89
N GLN A 107 -18.07 0.03 7.13
CA GLN A 107 -17.91 1.03 8.17
C GLN A 107 -16.62 0.78 8.91
N LEU A 108 -15.90 1.85 9.21
CA LEU A 108 -14.62 1.79 9.91
C LEU A 108 -14.69 2.65 11.16
N THR A 109 -14.16 2.11 12.27
CA THR A 109 -14.06 2.85 13.54
C THR A 109 -12.64 2.72 14.08
N TRP A 110 -11.94 3.82 14.25
CA TRP A 110 -10.60 3.85 14.82
C TRP A 110 -10.70 3.85 16.34
N LEU A 111 -10.14 2.79 16.97
CA LEU A 111 -10.36 2.48 18.37
C LEU A 111 -9.39 3.19 19.31
N GLU A 112 -8.23 3.55 18.83
CA GLU A 112 -7.14 4.11 19.64
C GLU A 112 -6.67 5.46 19.08
N PRO A 113 -6.37 6.44 19.96
CA PRO A 113 -5.71 7.66 19.52
C PRO A 113 -4.30 7.34 19.01
N GLY A 114 -3.91 8.01 17.94
CA GLY A 114 -2.62 7.75 17.27
C GLY A 114 -2.63 6.54 16.34
N THR A 115 -3.77 5.90 16.08
CA THR A 115 -3.88 4.89 15.01
C THR A 115 -3.46 5.49 13.69
N ILE A 116 -2.59 4.80 12.96
CA ILE A 116 -2.07 5.23 11.66
C ILE A 116 -2.64 4.31 10.58
N TRP A 117 -3.26 4.94 9.62
CA TRP A 117 -3.91 4.33 8.48
C TRP A 117 -3.22 4.79 7.21
N ARG A 118 -2.52 3.89 6.52
CA ARG A 118 -1.84 4.20 5.27
C ARG A 118 -2.70 3.79 4.10
N GLU A 119 -3.14 4.77 3.35
CA GLU A 119 -3.99 4.58 2.19
C GLU A 119 -3.17 4.39 0.92
N LEU A 120 -3.65 3.49 0.07
CA LEU A 120 -3.16 3.29 -1.27
C LEU A 120 -4.33 3.19 -2.23
N PHE A 121 -4.69 4.30 -2.86
CA PHE A 121 -5.77 4.34 -3.83
C PHE A 121 -5.32 3.95 -5.21
N GLN A 122 -6.19 3.28 -5.94
CA GLN A 122 -5.93 2.87 -7.30
C GLN A 122 -6.73 3.64 -8.34
N GLU A 123 -7.89 4.13 -7.99
CA GLU A 123 -8.72 4.97 -8.84
C GLU A 123 -9.14 6.18 -8.05
N THR A 124 -8.66 7.28 -8.46
CA THR A 124 -8.30 8.50 -7.78
C THR A 124 -9.41 9.54 -7.60
N HIS A 125 -10.65 9.16 -7.69
CA HIS A 125 -11.70 10.17 -7.53
C HIS A 125 -11.79 10.67 -6.09
N MET A 126 -11.47 9.86 -5.10
CA MET A 126 -11.47 10.32 -3.70
C MET A 126 -10.35 11.30 -3.40
N SER A 127 -9.14 11.05 -3.92
CA SER A 127 -8.04 12.00 -3.75
C SER A 127 -8.27 13.30 -4.51
N GLU A 128 -8.90 13.25 -5.69
CA GLU A 128 -9.31 14.46 -6.37
C GLU A 128 -10.33 15.27 -5.55
N ASP A 129 -11.26 14.60 -4.90
CA ASP A 129 -12.23 15.22 -4.02
C ASP A 129 -11.60 15.77 -2.74
N CYS A 130 -10.68 15.04 -2.12
CA CYS A 130 -9.90 15.54 -0.98
C CYS A 130 -9.05 16.74 -1.37
N LEU A 131 -8.33 16.68 -2.49
CA LEU A 131 -7.53 17.80 -2.99
C LEU A 131 -8.41 18.98 -3.42
N ALA A 132 -9.58 18.73 -4.01
CA ALA A 132 -10.54 19.77 -4.32
C ALA A 132 -11.09 20.42 -3.04
N GLY A 133 -11.37 19.61 -2.01
CA GLY A 133 -11.77 20.09 -0.67
C GLY A 133 -10.69 20.92 -0.01
N LEU A 134 -9.44 20.50 -0.07
CA LEU A 134 -8.29 21.26 0.45
C LEU A 134 -8.10 22.58 -0.29
N ARG A 135 -8.17 22.57 -1.62
CA ARG A 135 -8.13 23.79 -2.44
C ARG A 135 -9.31 24.70 -2.13
N PHE A 136 -10.49 24.15 -1.90
CA PHE A 136 -11.66 24.90 -1.48
C PHE A 136 -11.46 25.52 -0.09
N LYS A 137 -10.86 24.78 0.85
CA LYS A 137 -10.47 25.25 2.19
C LYS A 137 -9.47 26.42 2.14
N GLU A 138 -8.40 26.26 1.34
CA GLU A 138 -7.43 27.33 1.10
C GLU A 138 -8.08 28.58 0.48
N TYR A 139 -8.96 28.39 -0.48
CA TYR A 139 -9.63 29.46 -1.22
C TYR A 139 -10.64 30.21 -0.35
N ASN A 140 -11.38 29.50 0.49
CA ASN A 140 -12.48 30.07 1.27
C ASN A 140 -12.11 30.35 2.74
N LYS A 141 -10.89 30.01 3.18
CA LYS A 141 -10.41 30.14 4.57
C LYS A 141 -11.37 29.52 5.61
N GLY A 142 -12.10 28.48 5.21
CA GLY A 142 -13.04 27.75 6.05
C GLY A 142 -12.55 26.36 6.41
N GLU A 143 -13.05 25.79 7.48
CA GLU A 143 -12.88 24.38 7.79
C GLU A 143 -13.79 23.55 6.87
N PHE A 144 -13.19 22.56 6.21
CA PHE A 144 -13.91 21.57 5.45
C PHE A 144 -14.35 20.43 6.37
N ASP A 145 -15.65 20.22 6.44
CA ASP A 145 -16.23 19.12 7.24
C ASP A 145 -16.91 18.13 6.30
N MET A 146 -16.25 17.02 6.01
CA MET A 146 -16.77 15.94 5.15
C MET A 146 -18.14 15.44 5.60
N SER A 147 -18.43 15.46 6.91
CA SER A 147 -19.72 15.02 7.41
C SER A 147 -20.87 15.98 7.10
N ARG A 148 -20.54 17.25 6.84
CA ARG A 148 -21.49 18.33 6.58
C ARG A 148 -21.48 18.80 5.13
N ASP A 149 -20.29 18.97 4.56
CA ASP A 149 -20.10 19.78 3.35
C ASP A 149 -19.95 18.94 2.08
N GLY A 150 -19.84 17.63 2.20
CA GLY A 150 -19.76 16.82 1.00
C GLY A 150 -19.74 15.32 1.26
N GLN A 151 -20.59 14.65 0.53
CA GLN A 151 -20.33 13.28 0.17
C GLN A 151 -19.41 13.34 -1.02
N SER A 152 -18.31 12.57 -1.01
CA SER A 152 -17.59 12.35 -2.24
C SER A 152 -18.59 11.93 -3.32
N PRO A 153 -18.57 12.50 -4.52
CA PRO A 153 -19.51 12.14 -5.57
C PRO A 153 -19.47 10.66 -5.94
N ASN A 154 -18.42 9.96 -5.51
CA ASN A 154 -18.20 8.53 -5.74
C ASN A 154 -18.51 7.66 -4.51
N SER A 155 -18.99 8.24 -3.42
CA SER A 155 -19.35 7.53 -2.19
C SER A 155 -20.83 7.63 -1.92
N GLN A 156 -21.44 6.49 -1.62
CA GLN A 156 -22.84 6.43 -1.20
C GLN A 156 -22.92 6.12 0.29
N TYR A 157 -23.43 7.08 1.07
CA TYR A 157 -23.62 6.95 2.50
C TYR A 157 -24.99 6.42 2.82
N TYR A 158 -25.04 5.39 3.67
CA TYR A 158 -26.28 4.82 4.12
C TYR A 158 -26.83 5.55 5.36
N THR A 159 -28.12 5.60 5.48
CA THR A 159 -28.81 6.23 6.63
C THR A 159 -28.96 5.31 7.83
N TYR A 160 -28.48 4.06 7.72
CA TYR A 160 -28.55 3.07 8.76
C TYR A 160 -27.18 2.42 8.99
N THR A 161 -26.98 1.90 10.19
CA THR A 161 -25.84 1.04 10.53
C THR A 161 -26.32 -0.39 10.50
N PRO A 162 -25.68 -1.30 9.78
CA PRO A 162 -26.10 -2.70 9.74
C PRO A 162 -25.87 -3.38 11.08
N VAL A 163 -26.66 -4.42 11.36
CA VAL A 163 -26.36 -5.33 12.46
C VAL A 163 -25.23 -6.26 12.00
N THR A 164 -24.15 -6.27 12.75
CA THR A 164 -22.98 -7.08 12.44
C THR A 164 -22.70 -8.11 13.52
N ALA A 165 -22.21 -9.29 13.13
CA ALA A 165 -21.74 -10.33 14.05
C ALA A 165 -20.22 -10.19 14.22
N GLU A 166 -19.76 -10.25 15.47
CA GLU A 166 -18.34 -10.32 15.75
C GLU A 166 -17.78 -11.69 15.37
N VAL A 167 -16.69 -11.68 14.61
CA VAL A 167 -16.02 -12.89 14.10
C VAL A 167 -14.50 -12.71 14.18
N PRO A 168 -13.72 -13.80 14.12
CA PRO A 168 -12.27 -13.69 13.87
C PRO A 168 -11.99 -12.93 12.57
N LYS A 169 -10.95 -12.10 12.56
CA LYS A 169 -10.62 -11.28 11.38
C LYS A 169 -10.31 -12.12 10.13
N GLU A 170 -9.85 -13.35 10.32
CA GLU A 170 -9.57 -14.31 9.25
C GLU A 170 -10.84 -14.77 8.50
N GLU A 171 -12.02 -14.58 9.11
CA GLU A 171 -13.31 -14.89 8.49
C GLU A 171 -13.88 -13.73 7.67
N ILE A 172 -13.25 -12.57 7.70
CA ILE A 172 -13.60 -11.41 6.86
C ILE A 172 -12.66 -11.38 5.68
N TYR A 173 -13.16 -11.77 4.50
CA TYR A 173 -12.36 -11.82 3.26
C TYR A 173 -11.63 -10.50 2.95
N HIS A 174 -12.18 -9.37 3.34
CA HIS A 174 -11.61 -8.04 3.09
C HIS A 174 -10.51 -7.63 4.07
N ILE A 175 -10.30 -8.36 5.15
CA ILE A 175 -9.15 -8.21 6.03
C ILE A 175 -8.10 -9.25 5.63
N ARG A 176 -6.88 -8.79 5.39
CA ARG A 176 -5.71 -9.65 5.13
C ARG A 176 -4.81 -9.60 6.35
N PRO A 177 -4.91 -10.57 7.27
CA PRO A 177 -4.11 -10.57 8.49
C PRO A 177 -2.62 -10.52 8.19
N TYR A 178 -1.85 -9.89 9.07
CA TYR A 178 -0.41 -9.71 8.90
C TYR A 178 0.32 -11.01 8.53
N ASN A 179 0.00 -12.11 9.23
CA ASN A 179 0.69 -13.40 9.08
C ASN A 179 0.12 -14.30 7.97
N SER A 180 -0.79 -13.81 7.15
CA SER A 180 -1.43 -14.60 6.09
C SER A 180 -1.46 -13.84 4.77
N GLY A 181 -1.80 -14.54 3.70
CA GLY A 181 -2.04 -13.98 2.38
C GLY A 181 -3.13 -14.79 1.65
N LEU A 182 -3.60 -14.30 0.52
CA LEU A 182 -4.44 -15.06 -0.40
C LEU A 182 -3.75 -16.34 -0.85
N VAL A 183 -2.45 -16.24 -1.04
CA VAL A 183 -1.52 -17.34 -1.29
C VAL A 183 -0.17 -17.00 -0.68
N THR A 184 0.57 -18.03 -0.27
CA THR A 184 1.89 -17.90 0.35
C THR A 184 2.88 -18.85 -0.32
N TYR A 185 4.05 -18.33 -0.69
CA TYR A 185 5.15 -19.09 -1.28
C TYR A 185 6.37 -18.97 -0.38
N LYS A 186 7.00 -20.12 -0.08
CA LYS A 186 8.20 -20.18 0.77
C LYS A 186 9.41 -20.58 -0.06
N PHE A 187 10.35 -19.67 -0.18
CA PHE A 187 11.64 -19.87 -0.78
C PHE A 187 12.74 -19.92 0.31
N PRO A 188 13.96 -20.37 0.03
CA PRO A 188 15.02 -20.50 1.03
C PRO A 188 15.37 -19.24 1.80
N GLY A 189 15.23 -18.07 1.19
CA GLY A 189 15.59 -16.79 1.83
C GLY A 189 14.40 -15.87 2.09
N CYS A 190 13.18 -16.30 1.75
CA CYS A 190 12.02 -15.43 1.92
C CYS A 190 10.69 -16.18 1.88
N GLU A 191 9.69 -15.57 2.51
CA GLU A 191 8.29 -15.94 2.36
C GLU A 191 7.55 -14.80 1.67
N LEU A 192 6.90 -15.11 0.56
CA LEU A 192 6.10 -14.16 -0.22
C LEU A 192 4.61 -14.42 0.03
N ARG A 193 3.90 -13.41 0.52
CA ARG A 193 2.46 -13.46 0.78
C ARG A 193 1.74 -12.48 -0.13
N LEU A 194 0.89 -12.98 -1.02
CA LEU A 194 0.01 -12.13 -1.82
C LEU A 194 -1.11 -11.59 -0.93
N LYS A 195 -1.15 -10.29 -0.72
CA LYS A 195 -2.19 -9.61 0.08
C LYS A 195 -3.37 -9.18 -0.76
N VAL A 196 -3.11 -8.65 -1.95
CA VAL A 196 -4.15 -8.21 -2.89
C VAL A 196 -3.77 -8.74 -4.26
N GLY A 197 -4.69 -9.43 -4.88
CA GLY A 197 -4.50 -10.01 -6.20
C GLY A 197 -4.91 -9.06 -7.31
N ARG A 198 -4.30 -9.24 -8.48
CA ARG A 198 -4.59 -8.43 -9.66
C ARG A 198 -6.06 -8.43 -10.06
N TRP A 199 -6.78 -9.53 -9.82
CA TRP A 199 -8.22 -9.63 -10.09
C TRP A 199 -9.08 -8.77 -9.16
N GLU A 200 -8.56 -8.35 -8.01
CA GLU A 200 -9.25 -7.48 -7.05
C GLU A 200 -9.05 -5.99 -7.39
N THR A 201 -8.11 -5.68 -8.28
CA THR A 201 -7.67 -4.32 -8.62
C THR A 201 -7.89 -4.01 -10.10
N LYS A 202 -8.89 -4.63 -10.73
CA LYS A 202 -9.19 -4.46 -12.17
C LYS A 202 -7.98 -4.72 -13.09
N GLY A 203 -7.02 -5.50 -12.64
CA GLY A 203 -5.83 -5.84 -13.41
C GLY A 203 -4.65 -4.88 -13.23
N HIS A 204 -4.77 -3.85 -12.39
CA HIS A 204 -3.74 -2.83 -12.28
C HIS A 204 -2.58 -3.22 -11.38
N LYS A 205 -2.84 -3.89 -10.23
CA LYS A 205 -1.74 -4.11 -9.28
C LYS A 205 -1.93 -5.37 -8.42
N GLU A 206 -0.83 -5.82 -7.89
CA GLU A 206 -0.75 -6.81 -6.82
C GLU A 206 -0.08 -6.16 -5.62
N ILE A 207 -0.43 -6.58 -4.41
CA ILE A 207 0.25 -6.18 -3.19
C ILE A 207 0.84 -7.42 -2.56
N TRP A 208 2.15 -7.40 -2.37
CA TRP A 208 2.90 -8.48 -1.78
C TRP A 208 3.50 -8.07 -0.44
N GLN A 209 3.50 -9.00 0.50
CA GLN A 209 4.31 -8.92 1.70
C GLN A 209 5.50 -9.87 1.53
N LEU A 210 6.69 -9.31 1.65
CA LEU A 210 7.96 -10.02 1.57
C LEU A 210 8.54 -10.14 2.98
N CYS A 211 8.51 -11.33 3.56
CA CYS A 211 9.20 -11.63 4.82
C CYS A 211 10.55 -12.23 4.45
N VAL A 212 11.62 -11.47 4.64
CA VAL A 212 12.94 -11.84 4.15
C VAL A 212 13.90 -12.15 5.29
N ASP A 213 14.68 -13.21 5.10
CA ASP A 213 15.67 -13.68 6.08
C ASP A 213 16.91 -12.77 6.11
N PRO A 214 17.73 -12.85 7.17
CA PRO A 214 19.01 -12.14 7.25
C PRO A 214 19.92 -12.43 6.05
N GLY A 215 20.46 -11.35 5.44
CA GLY A 215 21.32 -11.43 4.26
C GLY A 215 20.57 -11.55 2.94
N PHE A 216 19.25 -11.42 2.94
CA PHE A 216 18.47 -11.39 1.69
C PHE A 216 18.82 -10.17 0.83
N GLU A 217 18.90 -10.40 -0.48
CA GLU A 217 19.17 -9.36 -1.47
C GLU A 217 18.11 -9.39 -2.56
N LEU A 218 17.53 -8.23 -2.88
CA LEU A 218 16.64 -8.00 -4.00
C LEU A 218 17.29 -6.98 -4.93
N SER A 219 17.50 -7.31 -6.18
CA SER A 219 18.09 -6.40 -7.15
C SER A 219 17.24 -6.28 -8.42
N TRP A 220 17.38 -5.16 -9.12
CA TRP A 220 16.71 -4.90 -10.39
C TRP A 220 17.65 -4.17 -11.36
N SER A 221 17.34 -4.21 -12.64
CA SER A 221 18.15 -3.59 -13.68
C SER A 221 17.50 -2.32 -14.23
N ALA A 222 18.31 -1.44 -14.81
CA ALA A 222 17.87 -0.22 -15.48
C ALA A 222 16.89 -0.42 -16.66
N HIS A 223 16.61 -1.64 -17.04
CA HIS A 223 15.64 -1.97 -18.09
C HIS A 223 14.23 -2.24 -17.53
N ASN A 224 14.03 -2.01 -16.24
CA ASN A 224 12.70 -2.09 -15.66
C ASN A 224 11.88 -0.86 -16.08
N PRO A 225 10.84 -1.00 -16.91
CA PRO A 225 9.99 0.11 -17.31
C PRO A 225 9.04 0.57 -16.21
N PHE A 226 8.90 -0.22 -15.16
CA PHE A 226 8.02 0.03 -14.04
C PHE A 226 8.79 0.66 -12.87
N TYR A 227 8.12 1.42 -12.07
CA TYR A 227 8.68 1.91 -10.81
C TYR A 227 8.33 0.93 -9.67
N GLY A 228 9.12 0.92 -8.62
CA GLY A 228 8.87 0.16 -7.40
C GLY A 228 8.36 1.06 -6.28
N LEU A 229 7.44 0.56 -5.50
CA LEU A 229 6.92 1.24 -4.31
C LEU A 229 6.90 0.27 -3.15
N PHE A 230 7.83 0.45 -2.21
CA PHE A 230 7.95 -0.42 -1.04
C PHE A 230 7.72 0.35 0.24
N VAL A 231 7.18 -0.32 1.23
CA VAL A 231 7.12 0.15 2.62
C VAL A 231 7.89 -0.83 3.48
N VAL A 232 8.81 -0.34 4.29
CA VAL A 232 9.49 -1.14 5.31
C VAL A 232 8.54 -1.31 6.48
N GLN A 233 8.00 -2.52 6.65
CA GLN A 233 7.03 -2.80 7.71
C GLN A 233 7.71 -3.16 9.03
N GLU A 234 8.81 -3.91 8.97
CA GLU A 234 9.62 -4.29 10.11
C GLU A 234 11.09 -4.34 9.74
N GLY A 235 11.97 -4.02 10.69
CA GLY A 235 13.41 -4.06 10.52
C GLY A 235 13.95 -2.87 9.73
N SER A 236 15.01 -3.11 8.97
CA SER A 236 15.63 -2.11 8.12
C SER A 236 16.30 -2.74 6.92
N VAL A 237 16.44 -1.97 5.86
CA VAL A 237 17.11 -2.40 4.64
C VAL A 237 18.15 -1.38 4.18
N GLU A 238 19.26 -1.86 3.66
CA GLU A 238 20.24 -1.06 2.94
C GLU A 238 19.81 -0.94 1.48
N VAL A 239 19.77 0.26 0.97
CA VAL A 239 19.38 0.54 -0.42
C VAL A 239 20.56 1.13 -1.18
N ARG A 240 20.84 0.58 -2.35
CA ARG A 240 21.84 1.07 -3.29
C ARG A 240 21.17 1.30 -4.64
N ILE A 241 21.31 2.49 -5.14
CA ILE A 241 20.80 2.90 -6.46
C ILE A 241 21.99 3.41 -7.26
N ASP A 242 22.11 3.01 -8.52
CA ASP A 242 23.18 3.46 -9.39
C ASP A 242 23.24 4.99 -9.45
N GLY A 243 24.43 5.53 -9.15
CA GLY A 243 24.69 6.98 -9.14
C GLY A 243 24.28 7.71 -7.86
N MET A 244 23.84 6.98 -6.82
CA MET A 244 23.49 7.55 -5.52
C MET A 244 24.32 6.96 -4.39
N ASP A 245 24.47 7.73 -3.32
CA ASP A 245 25.04 7.21 -2.08
C ASP A 245 24.11 6.14 -1.46
N LYS A 246 24.70 5.11 -0.88
CA LYS A 246 23.98 4.08 -0.13
C LYS A 246 23.28 4.73 1.08
N PHE A 247 22.04 4.32 1.32
CA PHE A 247 21.29 4.73 2.49
C PHE A 247 20.58 3.55 3.17
N VAL A 248 20.06 3.77 4.38
CA VAL A 248 19.29 2.79 5.14
C VAL A 248 17.87 3.28 5.26
N ALA A 249 16.91 2.45 4.84
CA ALA A 249 15.50 2.64 5.12
C ALA A 249 15.10 1.78 6.31
N LYS A 250 14.33 2.36 7.23
CA LYS A 250 13.88 1.74 8.48
C LYS A 250 12.36 1.57 8.48
N GLU A 251 11.86 0.97 9.54
CA GLU A 251 10.42 0.78 9.75
C GLU A 251 9.62 2.07 9.46
N ARG A 252 8.54 1.92 8.70
CA ARG A 252 7.64 2.91 8.12
C ARG A 252 8.17 3.72 6.95
N ASP A 253 9.46 3.70 6.65
CA ASP A 253 10.01 4.39 5.49
C ASP A 253 9.40 3.84 4.19
N ILE A 254 9.24 4.74 3.23
CA ILE A 254 8.72 4.45 1.90
C ILE A 254 9.89 4.54 0.91
N LEU A 255 10.01 3.55 0.05
CA LEU A 255 10.98 3.53 -1.04
C LEU A 255 10.23 3.66 -2.36
N HIS A 256 10.45 4.74 -3.05
CA HIS A 256 9.93 5.00 -4.38
C HIS A 256 11.07 4.88 -5.40
N ILE A 257 11.10 3.77 -6.12
CA ILE A 257 12.17 3.48 -7.10
C ILE A 257 11.67 3.85 -8.49
N PRO A 258 12.17 4.93 -9.08
CA PRO A 258 11.81 5.30 -10.45
C PRO A 258 12.14 4.21 -11.47
N SER A 259 11.37 4.15 -12.56
CA SER A 259 11.68 3.28 -13.68
C SER A 259 13.06 3.60 -14.30
N ASN A 260 13.67 2.60 -14.93
CA ASN A 260 14.96 2.72 -15.62
C ASN A 260 16.17 3.06 -14.72
N LEU A 261 16.08 2.81 -13.43
CA LEU A 261 17.23 2.80 -12.53
C LEU A 261 17.59 1.36 -12.16
N SER A 262 18.89 1.09 -12.02
CA SER A 262 19.37 -0.15 -11.40
C SER A 262 19.59 0.07 -9.93
N GLY A 263 19.40 -0.98 -9.14
CA GLY A 263 19.64 -0.92 -7.71
C GLY A 263 19.46 -2.25 -7.00
N GLU A 264 19.66 -2.21 -5.71
CA GLU A 264 19.46 -3.34 -4.83
C GLU A 264 18.95 -2.90 -3.46
N ILE A 265 18.17 -3.78 -2.83
CA ILE A 265 17.78 -3.73 -1.43
C ILE A 265 18.42 -4.93 -0.74
N VAL A 266 19.13 -4.70 0.34
CA VAL A 266 19.73 -5.74 1.18
C VAL A 266 19.12 -5.66 2.56
N ALA A 267 18.70 -6.79 3.10
CA ALA A 267 18.21 -6.91 4.48
C ALA A 267 19.25 -7.65 5.34
N PRO A 268 20.22 -6.96 5.94
CA PRO A 268 21.31 -7.63 6.67
C PRO A 268 20.83 -8.49 7.84
N GLU A 269 19.82 -8.01 8.56
CA GLU A 269 19.24 -8.67 9.73
C GLU A 269 17.86 -9.30 9.45
N GLY A 270 17.44 -9.30 8.17
CA GLY A 270 16.07 -9.62 7.79
C GLY A 270 15.12 -8.42 7.89
N ALA A 271 14.02 -8.49 7.21
CA ALA A 271 13.01 -7.43 7.19
C ALA A 271 11.64 -7.94 6.74
N VAL A 272 10.62 -7.14 6.96
CA VAL A 272 9.31 -7.31 6.30
C VAL A 272 9.04 -6.08 5.45
N LEU A 273 8.80 -6.30 4.17
CA LEU A 273 8.51 -5.26 3.19
C LEU A 273 7.10 -5.48 2.61
N PHE A 274 6.40 -4.40 2.34
CA PHE A 274 5.26 -4.42 1.42
C PHE A 274 5.70 -3.87 0.07
N ASP A 275 5.45 -4.62 -0.99
CA ASP A 275 5.54 -4.17 -2.38
C ASP A 275 4.13 -3.83 -2.88
N TYR A 276 3.91 -2.54 -3.10
CA TYR A 276 2.62 -1.99 -3.54
C TYR A 276 2.51 -1.82 -5.04
N ASN A 277 3.55 -2.13 -5.78
CA ASN A 277 3.59 -1.81 -7.19
C ASN A 277 4.16 -2.93 -8.04
N CYS A 278 3.41 -3.98 -8.17
CA CYS A 278 3.73 -5.03 -9.13
C CYS A 278 2.91 -4.84 -10.40
N GLU A 279 3.32 -3.93 -11.29
CA GLU A 279 2.68 -3.73 -12.60
C GLU A 279 2.94 -4.90 -13.57
N GLY A 280 3.88 -5.77 -13.25
CA GLY A 280 4.13 -7.02 -13.96
C GLY A 280 3.12 -8.12 -13.61
N PHE A 281 3.39 -9.32 -14.05
CA PHE A 281 2.61 -10.52 -13.72
C PHE A 281 3.28 -11.28 -12.58
N GLY A 282 3.43 -10.62 -11.42
CA GLY A 282 4.17 -11.12 -10.26
C GLY A 282 3.68 -12.48 -9.80
N LEU A 283 2.37 -12.65 -9.61
CA LEU A 283 1.80 -13.95 -9.21
C LEU A 283 2.18 -15.06 -10.17
N ARG A 284 2.04 -14.85 -11.48
CA ARG A 284 2.38 -15.86 -12.48
C ARG A 284 3.86 -16.20 -12.48
N ALA A 285 4.72 -15.19 -12.32
CA ALA A 285 6.16 -15.40 -12.22
C ALA A 285 6.51 -16.23 -10.97
N VAL A 286 5.94 -15.88 -9.84
CA VAL A 286 6.16 -16.59 -8.56
C VAL A 286 5.63 -18.01 -8.62
N GLU A 287 4.45 -18.24 -9.17
CA GLU A 287 3.88 -19.59 -9.35
C GLU A 287 4.75 -20.48 -10.22
N GLU A 288 5.18 -19.99 -11.38
CA GLU A 288 6.06 -20.74 -12.29
C GLU A 288 7.40 -21.07 -11.62
N LEU A 289 8.02 -20.06 -10.98
CA LEU A 289 9.27 -20.25 -10.28
C LEU A 289 9.15 -21.21 -9.10
N TYR A 290 8.09 -21.10 -8.32
CA TYR A 290 7.84 -21.98 -7.17
C TYR A 290 7.55 -23.42 -7.59
N SER A 291 6.81 -23.60 -8.70
CA SER A 291 6.55 -24.92 -9.28
C SER A 291 7.85 -25.58 -9.75
N LEU A 292 8.72 -24.83 -10.40
CA LEU A 292 10.05 -25.33 -10.79
C LEU A 292 10.92 -25.62 -9.59
N TYR A 293 10.94 -24.72 -8.60
CA TYR A 293 11.70 -24.88 -7.36
C TYR A 293 11.32 -26.15 -6.60
N THR A 294 10.03 -26.45 -6.51
CA THR A 294 9.54 -27.66 -5.83
C THR A 294 9.90 -28.95 -6.58
N ALA A 295 10.04 -28.87 -7.90
CA ALA A 295 10.42 -30.01 -8.74
C ALA A 295 11.94 -30.19 -8.85
N ASP A 296 12.69 -29.10 -9.06
CA ASP A 296 14.13 -29.07 -9.21
C ASP A 296 14.67 -27.69 -8.74
N PRO A 297 15.13 -27.60 -7.49
CA PRO A 297 15.66 -26.35 -6.93
C PRO A 297 16.84 -25.77 -7.72
N LYS A 298 17.66 -26.65 -8.33
CA LYS A 298 18.82 -26.19 -9.10
C LYS A 298 18.38 -25.57 -10.43
N ALA A 299 17.50 -26.24 -11.15
CA ALA A 299 16.95 -25.70 -12.40
C ALA A 299 16.21 -24.38 -12.15
N ALA A 300 15.48 -24.28 -11.03
CA ALA A 300 14.81 -23.03 -10.65
C ALA A 300 15.81 -21.88 -10.41
N ALA A 301 16.93 -22.13 -9.77
CA ALA A 301 17.97 -21.12 -9.56
C ALA A 301 18.62 -20.68 -10.89
N ASP A 302 18.85 -21.62 -11.81
CA ASP A 302 19.43 -21.35 -13.13
C ASP A 302 18.44 -20.59 -14.05
N GLU A 303 17.13 -20.82 -13.94
CA GLU A 303 16.10 -20.27 -14.82
C GLU A 303 15.36 -19.05 -14.22
N ALA A 304 15.58 -18.72 -12.95
CA ALA A 304 14.83 -17.70 -12.24
C ALA A 304 14.73 -16.37 -13.01
N GLU A 305 15.84 -15.89 -13.56
CA GLU A 305 15.86 -14.63 -14.31
C GLU A 305 15.03 -14.72 -15.62
N ALA A 306 15.07 -15.84 -16.30
CA ALA A 306 14.30 -16.05 -17.52
C ALA A 306 12.80 -16.10 -17.25
N ILE A 307 12.39 -16.76 -16.17
CA ILE A 307 11.00 -16.83 -15.72
C ILE A 307 10.49 -15.43 -15.35
N LEU A 308 11.25 -14.68 -14.54
CA LEU A 308 10.87 -13.33 -14.14
C LEU A 308 10.70 -12.41 -15.37
N ARG A 309 11.64 -12.46 -16.31
CA ARG A 309 11.55 -11.69 -17.57
C ARG A 309 10.37 -12.08 -18.44
N LYS A 310 10.08 -13.35 -18.57
CA LYS A 310 8.94 -13.87 -19.33
C LYS A 310 7.61 -13.27 -18.88
N HIS A 311 7.50 -13.03 -17.58
CA HIS A 311 6.31 -12.46 -16.96
C HIS A 311 6.40 -10.94 -16.71
N HIS A 312 7.36 -10.27 -17.35
CA HIS A 312 7.60 -8.85 -17.14
C HIS A 312 7.87 -8.46 -15.67
N CYS A 313 8.36 -9.41 -14.90
CA CYS A 313 8.78 -9.20 -13.52
C CYS A 313 10.30 -8.99 -13.54
N TYR A 314 10.74 -7.76 -13.39
CA TYR A 314 12.15 -7.39 -13.59
C TYR A 314 12.98 -7.44 -12.30
N LEU A 315 12.40 -7.97 -11.24
CA LEU A 315 13.11 -8.20 -9.99
C LEU A 315 14.17 -9.27 -10.18
N ARG A 316 15.42 -8.91 -9.96
CA ARG A 316 16.55 -9.84 -9.88
C ARG A 316 16.83 -10.07 -8.41
N GLY A 317 16.24 -11.08 -7.83
CA GLY A 317 16.48 -11.39 -6.44
C GLY A 317 17.11 -12.76 -6.30
N ARG A 318 17.80 -12.97 -5.19
CA ARG A 318 18.24 -14.30 -4.77
C ARG A 318 17.09 -15.02 -4.05
N LEU A 319 15.91 -15.08 -4.68
CA LEU A 319 14.77 -15.81 -4.14
C LEU A 319 15.12 -17.29 -3.83
N LEU A 320 16.17 -17.80 -4.46
CA LEU A 320 16.50 -19.22 -4.47
C LEU A 320 17.93 -19.53 -3.98
N LYS A 321 18.55 -18.66 -3.21
CA LYS A 321 19.85 -18.96 -2.62
C LYS A 321 19.78 -19.58 -1.26
#